data_2b72b3ca263b3cfde5e0b5242194d754
#
_entry.id   2b72b3ca263b3cfde5e0b5242194d754
#
_cell.length_a   1.000
_cell.length_b   1.000
_cell.length_c   1.000
_cell.angle_alpha   90.00
_cell.angle_beta   90.00
_cell.angle_gamma   90.00
#
_symmetry.space_group_name_H-M   'P 1'
#
loop_
_entity.id
_entity.type
_entity.pdbx_description
1 polymer ?
#
loop_
_entity_poly.entity_id
_entity_poly.type
_entity_poly.pdbx_seq_one_letter_code
_entity_poly.pdbx_strand_id
1 'polypeptide(L)'
;MQQQQSLGRACAVGAATAMAGVSIPRIVPALGELPVLAAGEPVSYWLTRSLFLRCLGGMFAVAFSVALRQNPALIGDQGVTPARDYLKRVLRNSFDGDMRAAARRLPTLFWLLPPEAALDPWLKRTAAAGLALSLLVMLLGAANVPIIVALWALYHTLANVGQHWYGFGWENQLLETAFLAAFAVPLLSLRPFAPACPPPAVIPWLYKWLAFRIMFGEWCLPTGAGLIKIRGDKVWKDLTAMDYHYETQPLPNPISYFLHQAPKKFHRFETAVNHVVELGASWLLLAPVRLLCLLGGGIQTAFQLAIIVSGNLSFLNHLTILPFIWCFDDRRVRGWTWLFPGAVESVATAASASAAAAAASAAGPSIVRSTASWFLVGLVGCLSAPVVRNMASKKQSMNRAFEPLRIVNTYGAFGSISKARPEIIIKGALEYDGENTAWREYEFRSKPGPLSRPLPWVSPYHRRLDWCLWIAALGHRRFSGWFPRFLLKLVDNDREVSKLMKTNPFLGASPPKYIKADMYRYHFTKLGSEESKKGQVWTRRHIGSFWGTTSRDGLVEAIDFSS
;
A
#
# COMPACT_ATOMS: atom_id res chain seq x y z
N MET A 1 4.36 -27.81 7.02
CA MET A 1 5.73 -27.37 7.38
C MET A 1 6.82 -28.07 6.54
N GLN A 2 6.80 -29.37 6.34
CA GLN A 2 7.83 -30.08 5.55
C GLN A 2 7.90 -29.68 4.05
N GLN A 3 6.79 -29.32 3.40
CA GLN A 3 6.79 -28.89 1.99
C GLN A 3 7.44 -27.50 1.72
N GLN A 4 7.55 -26.64 2.72
CA GLN A 4 8.22 -25.34 2.57
C GLN A 4 9.74 -25.39 2.75
N GLN A 5 10.23 -26.35 3.52
CA GLN A 5 11.68 -26.57 3.67
C GLN A 5 12.30 -27.21 2.42
N SER A 6 11.54 -28.03 1.68
CA SER A 6 12.00 -28.61 0.41
C SER A 6 12.13 -27.59 -0.71
N LEU A 7 11.26 -26.55 -0.75
CA LEU A 7 11.35 -25.50 -1.78
C LEU A 7 12.53 -24.54 -1.59
N GLY A 8 12.88 -24.21 -0.34
CA GLY A 8 14.07 -23.39 -0.06
C GLY A 8 15.38 -24.09 -0.44
N ARG A 9 15.47 -25.41 -0.27
CA ARG A 9 16.60 -26.22 -0.73
C ARG A 9 16.60 -26.42 -2.25
N ALA A 10 15.43 -26.56 -2.89
CA ALA A 10 15.33 -26.68 -4.35
C ALA A 10 15.76 -25.40 -5.09
N CYS A 11 15.43 -24.21 -4.56
CA CYS A 11 15.90 -22.94 -5.14
C CYS A 11 17.41 -22.73 -4.97
N ALA A 12 17.99 -23.13 -3.83
CA ALA A 12 19.42 -23.04 -3.60
C ALA A 12 20.23 -24.03 -4.46
N VAL A 13 19.71 -25.25 -4.67
CA VAL A 13 20.31 -26.28 -5.52
C VAL A 13 20.11 -25.94 -7.01
N GLY A 14 18.96 -25.39 -7.40
CA GLY A 14 18.70 -24.94 -8.78
C GLY A 14 19.61 -23.80 -9.23
N ALA A 15 19.92 -22.86 -8.31
CA ALA A 15 20.87 -21.77 -8.59
C ALA A 15 22.33 -22.28 -8.69
N ALA A 16 22.69 -23.29 -7.90
CA ALA A 16 24.03 -23.88 -7.92
C ALA A 16 24.26 -24.81 -9.14
N THR A 17 23.22 -25.55 -9.58
CA THR A 17 23.31 -26.45 -10.74
C THR A 17 23.25 -25.70 -12.07
N ALA A 18 22.61 -24.53 -12.12
CA ALA A 18 22.62 -23.66 -13.30
C ALA A 18 23.99 -23.00 -13.54
N MET A 19 24.87 -22.96 -12.53
CA MET A 19 26.24 -22.45 -12.67
C MET A 19 27.27 -23.50 -13.11
N ALA A 20 26.92 -24.78 -13.14
CA ALA A 20 27.87 -25.87 -13.36
C ALA A 20 27.62 -26.69 -14.63
N GLY A 21 27.34 -26.12 -15.78
CA GLY A 21 27.33 -27.00 -16.92
C GLY A 21 26.64 -26.60 -18.23
N VAL A 22 26.49 -25.34 -18.52
CA VAL A 22 26.12 -24.93 -19.88
C VAL A 22 27.11 -23.86 -20.34
N SER A 23 27.90 -24.22 -21.34
CA SER A 23 28.71 -23.25 -22.10
C SER A 23 27.74 -22.24 -22.75
N ILE A 24 27.61 -21.06 -22.14
CA ILE A 24 26.72 -19.97 -22.49
C ILE A 24 27.48 -18.91 -23.34
N PRO A 25 28.05 -19.20 -24.52
CA PRO A 25 28.59 -18.13 -25.36
C PRO A 25 27.67 -17.69 -26.49
N ARG A 26 26.51 -18.28 -26.70
CA ARG A 26 25.69 -17.97 -27.90
C ARG A 26 24.27 -17.46 -27.68
N ILE A 27 23.76 -17.41 -26.44
CA ILE A 27 22.45 -16.84 -26.15
C ILE A 27 22.55 -15.43 -25.55
N VAL A 28 23.71 -15.05 -25.03
CA VAL A 28 23.95 -13.81 -24.32
C VAL A 28 23.92 -12.55 -25.22
N PRO A 29 24.29 -12.55 -26.50
CA PRO A 29 24.11 -11.37 -27.36
C PRO A 29 22.65 -11.03 -27.63
N ALA A 30 21.79 -12.02 -27.74
CA ALA A 30 20.38 -11.82 -28.13
C ALA A 30 19.48 -11.24 -27.03
N LEU A 31 19.86 -11.32 -25.76
CA LEU A 31 19.11 -10.76 -24.63
C LEU A 31 19.77 -9.46 -24.06
N GLY A 32 21.01 -9.19 -24.38
CA GLY A 32 21.66 -7.91 -24.11
C GLY A 32 21.17 -6.79 -25.01
N GLU A 33 20.71 -7.14 -26.18
CA GLU A 33 19.97 -6.30 -27.12
C GLU A 33 18.51 -6.72 -27.12
N LEU A 34 17.76 -6.44 -26.04
CA LEU A 34 16.30 -6.37 -26.14
C LEU A 34 15.99 -5.38 -27.27
N PRO A 35 15.08 -5.71 -28.19
CA PRO A 35 15.04 -5.23 -29.56
C PRO A 35 15.26 -3.73 -29.66
N VAL A 36 16.29 -3.34 -30.36
CA VAL A 36 16.44 -2.01 -30.93
C VAL A 36 15.17 -1.78 -31.76
N LEU A 37 14.22 -1.11 -31.12
CA LEU A 37 13.00 -0.68 -31.77
C LEU A 37 13.39 0.23 -32.91
N ALA A 38 13.11 -0.17 -34.12
CA ALA A 38 13.27 0.51 -35.39
C ALA A 38 13.91 1.90 -35.32
N ALA A 39 15.12 2.01 -35.86
CA ALA A 39 15.92 3.21 -36.20
C ALA A 39 15.48 4.50 -35.44
N GLY A 40 15.95 4.66 -34.21
CA GLY A 40 15.79 5.88 -33.41
C GLY A 40 16.84 5.93 -32.32
N GLU A 41 17.24 7.13 -31.90
CA GLU A 41 18.19 7.34 -30.80
C GLU A 41 17.94 6.46 -29.58
N PRO A 42 18.96 6.06 -28.83
CA PRO A 42 18.86 5.16 -27.70
C PRO A 42 17.89 5.72 -26.64
N VAL A 43 17.03 4.84 -26.12
CA VAL A 43 16.05 5.17 -25.08
C VAL A 43 16.79 5.41 -23.76
N SER A 44 16.57 6.57 -23.14
CA SER A 44 17.15 6.93 -21.86
C SER A 44 16.09 7.14 -20.78
N TYR A 45 16.46 6.97 -19.49
CA TYR A 45 15.57 7.02 -18.32
C TYR A 45 16.15 7.86 -17.16
N TRP A 46 16.95 8.86 -17.44
CA TRP A 46 17.55 9.72 -16.41
C TRP A 46 16.54 10.61 -15.70
N LEU A 47 15.74 11.36 -16.50
CA LEU A 47 14.66 12.20 -15.98
C LEU A 47 13.58 11.34 -15.34
N THR A 48 13.23 10.23 -15.99
CA THR A 48 12.29 9.24 -15.49
C THR A 48 12.68 8.74 -14.10
N ARG A 49 13.95 8.38 -13.90
CA ARG A 49 14.48 7.98 -12.59
C ARG A 49 14.34 9.09 -11.55
N SER A 50 14.72 10.34 -11.92
CA SER A 50 14.64 11.47 -10.98
C SER A 50 13.21 11.76 -10.58
N LEU A 51 12.26 11.78 -11.52
CA LEU A 51 10.84 11.93 -11.26
C LEU A 51 10.32 10.81 -10.36
N PHE A 52 10.63 9.55 -10.71
CA PHE A 52 10.25 8.39 -9.91
C PHE A 52 10.75 8.48 -8.46
N LEU A 53 12.02 8.88 -8.25
CA LEU A 53 12.60 9.02 -6.91
C LEU A 53 11.93 10.13 -6.11
N ARG A 54 11.59 11.27 -6.72
CA ARG A 54 10.81 12.32 -6.06
C ARG A 54 9.45 11.79 -5.60
N CYS A 55 8.74 11.10 -6.48
CA CYS A 55 7.45 10.50 -6.15
C CYS A 55 7.57 9.41 -5.07
N LEU A 56 8.57 8.54 -5.16
CA LEU A 56 8.84 7.50 -4.15
C LEU A 56 9.18 8.12 -2.79
N GLY A 57 10.04 9.15 -2.75
CA GLY A 57 10.33 9.92 -1.55
C GLY A 57 9.05 10.53 -0.95
N GLY A 58 8.19 11.11 -1.79
CA GLY A 58 6.88 11.62 -1.38
C GLY A 58 5.98 10.56 -0.74
N MET A 59 5.90 9.36 -1.34
CA MET A 59 5.11 8.26 -0.78
C MET A 59 5.66 7.77 0.56
N PHE A 60 6.97 7.62 0.70
CA PHE A 60 7.59 7.31 1.98
C PHE A 60 7.37 8.43 3.01
N ALA A 61 7.45 9.70 2.61
CA ALA A 61 7.19 10.82 3.52
C ALA A 61 5.76 10.78 4.08
N VAL A 62 4.77 10.48 3.25
CA VAL A 62 3.38 10.24 3.70
C VAL A 62 3.34 9.04 4.65
N ALA A 63 3.90 7.90 4.27
CA ALA A 63 3.86 6.66 5.04
C ALA A 63 4.53 6.81 6.43
N PHE A 64 5.72 7.43 6.49
CA PHE A 64 6.40 7.71 7.75
C PHE A 64 5.71 8.80 8.58
N SER A 65 5.08 9.81 7.96
CA SER A 65 4.25 10.79 8.67
C SER A 65 3.04 10.14 9.34
N VAL A 66 2.40 9.19 8.66
CA VAL A 66 1.31 8.37 9.23
C VAL A 66 1.83 7.57 10.43
N ALA A 67 2.97 6.89 10.27
CA ALA A 67 3.60 6.11 11.33
C ALA A 67 3.95 6.99 12.56
N LEU A 68 4.61 8.13 12.33
CA LEU A 68 5.05 9.04 13.41
C LEU A 68 3.88 9.54 14.26
N ARG A 69 2.73 9.81 13.61
CA ARG A 69 1.55 10.38 14.29
C ARG A 69 0.61 9.35 14.90
N GLN A 70 0.52 8.14 14.32
CA GLN A 70 -0.50 7.16 14.71
C GLN A 70 0.07 5.96 15.49
N ASN A 71 1.33 5.56 15.24
CA ASN A 71 1.90 4.38 15.89
C ASN A 71 1.92 4.45 17.42
N PRO A 72 2.21 5.60 18.09
CA PRO A 72 2.17 5.66 19.55
C PRO A 72 0.81 5.22 20.12
N ALA A 73 -0.28 5.67 19.53
CA ALA A 73 -1.63 5.31 19.96
C ALA A 73 -2.04 3.89 19.59
N LEU A 74 -1.54 3.37 18.44
CA LEU A 74 -1.97 2.08 17.90
C LEU A 74 -1.11 0.91 18.39
N ILE A 75 0.22 1.06 18.31
CA ILE A 75 1.18 -0.02 18.57
C ILE A 75 2.27 0.36 19.58
N GLY A 76 2.20 1.54 20.16
CA GLY A 76 3.09 1.97 21.23
C GLY A 76 2.97 1.08 22.47
N ASP A 77 3.86 1.26 23.44
CA ASP A 77 3.88 0.48 24.68
C ASP A 77 2.55 0.54 25.45
N GLN A 78 1.86 1.68 25.38
CA GLN A 78 0.51 1.89 25.90
C GLN A 78 -0.54 1.98 24.79
N GLY A 79 -0.24 1.51 23.57
CA GLY A 79 -1.17 1.56 22.43
C GLY A 79 -2.30 0.54 22.52
N VAL A 80 -3.20 0.57 21.52
CA VAL A 80 -4.32 -0.37 21.44
C VAL A 80 -3.84 -1.83 21.31
N THR A 81 -2.76 -2.06 20.54
CA THR A 81 -2.14 -3.37 20.36
C THR A 81 -0.62 -3.26 20.43
N PRO A 82 -0.02 -3.25 21.63
CA PRO A 82 1.40 -2.98 21.82
C PRO A 82 2.29 -3.91 20.98
N ALA A 83 3.22 -3.31 20.24
CA ALA A 83 4.15 -4.05 19.38
C ALA A 83 5.10 -4.94 20.20
N ARG A 84 5.45 -4.53 21.43
CA ARG A 84 6.27 -5.32 22.35
C ARG A 84 5.58 -6.65 22.70
N ASP A 85 4.30 -6.60 23.07
CA ASP A 85 3.54 -7.81 23.43
C ASP A 85 3.36 -8.72 22.21
N TYR A 86 3.18 -8.12 21.04
CA TYR A 86 3.16 -8.87 19.78
C TYR A 86 4.48 -9.59 19.54
N LEU A 87 5.64 -8.93 19.67
CA LEU A 87 6.95 -9.55 19.50
C LEU A 87 7.21 -10.67 20.53
N LYS A 88 6.88 -10.42 21.81
CA LYS A 88 6.97 -11.45 22.87
C LYS A 88 6.11 -12.67 22.55
N ARG A 89 4.88 -12.45 22.09
CA ARG A 89 3.94 -13.53 21.71
C ARG A 89 4.47 -14.33 20.52
N VAL A 90 4.96 -13.64 19.47
CA VAL A 90 5.55 -14.30 18.30
C VAL A 90 6.74 -15.16 18.71
N LEU A 91 7.64 -14.64 19.55
CA LEU A 91 8.82 -15.35 20.00
C LEU A 91 8.45 -16.62 20.79
N ARG A 92 7.50 -16.52 21.74
CA ARG A 92 7.08 -17.64 22.59
C ARG A 92 6.26 -18.68 21.82
N ASN A 93 5.17 -18.23 21.18
CA ASN A 93 4.15 -19.15 20.65
C ASN A 93 4.48 -19.72 19.27
N SER A 94 5.35 -19.05 18.50
CA SER A 94 5.65 -19.48 17.12
C SER A 94 7.07 -20.03 16.97
N PHE A 95 7.98 -19.74 17.90
CA PHE A 95 9.41 -20.06 17.76
C PHE A 95 10.07 -20.57 19.04
N ASP A 96 9.30 -20.90 20.06
CA ASP A 96 9.79 -21.51 21.33
C ASP A 96 11.00 -20.77 21.93
N GLY A 97 11.04 -19.44 21.78
CA GLY A 97 12.16 -18.61 22.24
C GLY A 97 13.34 -18.48 21.26
N ASP A 98 13.33 -19.16 20.10
CA ASP A 98 14.40 -19.02 19.10
C ASP A 98 14.28 -17.65 18.38
N MET A 99 15.08 -16.69 18.84
CA MET A 99 15.14 -15.35 18.28
C MET A 99 15.65 -15.33 16.83
N ARG A 100 16.54 -16.24 16.45
CA ARG A 100 17.05 -16.30 15.08
C ARG A 100 15.97 -16.76 14.10
N ALA A 101 15.19 -17.77 14.49
CA ALA A 101 14.05 -18.23 13.70
C ALA A 101 12.97 -17.15 13.62
N ALA A 102 12.67 -16.47 14.73
CA ALA A 102 11.74 -15.35 14.79
C ALA A 102 12.18 -14.20 13.88
N ALA A 103 13.45 -13.77 13.92
CA ALA A 103 13.99 -12.71 13.09
C ALA A 103 13.98 -13.07 11.60
N ARG A 104 14.22 -14.31 11.21
CA ARG A 104 14.11 -14.76 9.82
C ARG A 104 12.68 -14.72 9.30
N ARG A 105 11.69 -15.00 10.15
CA ARG A 105 10.28 -15.04 9.75
C ARG A 105 9.60 -13.69 9.84
N LEU A 106 9.98 -12.87 10.81
CA LEU A 106 9.48 -11.53 11.06
C LEU A 106 10.68 -10.56 11.16
N PRO A 107 11.36 -10.22 10.04
CA PRO A 107 12.54 -9.38 10.06
C PRO A 107 12.16 -7.94 10.47
N THR A 108 12.63 -7.54 11.65
CA THR A 108 12.49 -6.19 12.19
C THR A 108 13.75 -5.81 12.97
N LEU A 109 14.16 -4.55 12.86
CA LEU A 109 15.30 -4.03 13.63
C LEU A 109 15.06 -4.03 15.14
N PHE A 110 13.81 -4.15 15.56
CA PHE A 110 13.46 -4.17 16.98
C PHE A 110 13.89 -5.45 17.72
N TRP A 111 14.27 -6.51 17.00
CA TRP A 111 14.94 -7.66 17.61
C TRP A 111 16.36 -7.33 18.16
N LEU A 112 16.94 -6.22 17.73
CA LEU A 112 18.25 -5.76 18.22
C LEU A 112 18.16 -4.99 19.55
N LEU A 113 16.96 -4.68 20.01
CA LEU A 113 16.73 -3.97 21.24
C LEU A 113 16.67 -4.93 22.43
N PRO A 114 17.13 -4.49 23.63
CA PRO A 114 16.92 -5.26 24.86
C PRO A 114 15.43 -5.55 25.09
N PRO A 115 15.05 -6.73 25.59
CA PRO A 115 13.65 -7.13 25.80
C PRO A 115 12.85 -6.15 26.70
N GLU A 116 13.52 -5.47 27.62
CA GLU A 116 12.92 -4.49 28.54
C GLU A 116 12.87 -3.06 27.96
N ALA A 117 13.54 -2.79 26.85
CA ALA A 117 13.60 -1.44 26.30
C ALA A 117 12.20 -0.93 25.93
N ALA A 118 11.87 0.30 26.33
CA ALA A 118 10.66 0.98 25.88
C ALA A 118 10.66 1.10 24.36
N LEU A 119 9.56 0.70 23.71
CA LEU A 119 9.51 0.67 22.24
C LEU A 119 9.07 2.00 21.64
N ASP A 120 8.34 2.83 22.38
CA ASP A 120 7.82 4.13 21.91
C ASP A 120 8.91 5.07 21.37
N PRO A 121 10.06 5.28 22.03
CA PRO A 121 11.12 6.13 21.49
C PRO A 121 11.68 5.60 20.17
N TRP A 122 11.77 4.28 20.03
CA TRP A 122 12.30 3.64 18.82
C TRP A 122 11.31 3.67 17.67
N LEU A 123 10.01 3.48 17.92
CA LEU A 123 8.96 3.70 16.93
C LEU A 123 9.01 5.12 16.37
N LYS A 124 9.12 6.12 17.25
CA LYS A 124 9.22 7.54 16.86
C LYS A 124 10.51 7.84 16.10
N ARG A 125 11.67 7.37 16.60
CA ARG A 125 12.98 7.56 15.93
C ARG A 125 13.01 6.92 14.54
N THR A 126 12.53 5.68 14.43
CA THR A 126 12.43 4.95 13.14
C THR A 126 11.57 5.71 12.13
N ALA A 127 10.41 6.20 12.58
CA ALA A 127 9.50 6.97 11.71
C ALA A 127 10.09 8.35 11.36
N ALA A 128 10.74 9.03 12.30
CA ALA A 128 11.36 10.34 12.07
C ALA A 128 12.58 10.24 11.13
N ALA A 129 13.45 9.26 11.33
CA ALA A 129 14.59 9.01 10.45
C ALA A 129 14.12 8.67 9.02
N GLY A 130 13.10 7.80 8.88
CA GLY A 130 12.50 7.48 7.61
C GLY A 130 11.88 8.71 6.93
N LEU A 131 11.20 9.57 7.68
CA LEU A 131 10.63 10.83 7.17
C LEU A 131 11.74 11.77 6.67
N ALA A 132 12.80 11.96 7.43
CA ALA A 132 13.92 12.83 7.04
C ALA A 132 14.60 12.33 5.75
N LEU A 133 14.91 11.03 5.67
CA LEU A 133 15.50 10.44 4.46
C LEU A 133 14.55 10.51 3.26
N SER A 134 13.25 10.32 3.46
CA SER A 134 12.26 10.40 2.38
C SER A 134 12.11 11.81 1.83
N LEU A 135 12.13 12.84 2.69
CA LEU A 135 12.13 14.24 2.28
C LEU A 135 13.42 14.60 1.51
N LEU A 136 14.57 14.08 1.96
CA LEU A 136 15.84 14.26 1.24
C LEU A 136 15.73 13.71 -0.19
N VAL A 137 15.27 12.47 -0.36
CA VAL A 137 15.09 11.84 -1.69
C VAL A 137 14.09 12.61 -2.54
N MET A 138 12.97 13.05 -1.95
CA MET A 138 11.94 13.83 -2.64
C MET A 138 12.49 15.16 -3.17
N LEU A 139 13.22 15.89 -2.34
CA LEU A 139 13.78 17.21 -2.71
C LEU A 139 14.89 17.10 -3.74
N LEU A 140 15.85 16.18 -3.55
CA LEU A 140 16.96 15.99 -4.47
C LEU A 140 16.54 15.36 -5.80
N GLY A 141 15.50 14.51 -5.82
CA GLY A 141 15.19 13.64 -6.96
C GLY A 141 16.33 12.65 -7.26
N ALA A 142 17.12 12.33 -6.23
CA ALA A 142 18.26 11.44 -6.26
C ALA A 142 18.35 10.64 -4.97
N ALA A 143 18.93 9.45 -5.08
CA ALA A 143 19.26 8.58 -3.96
C ALA A 143 20.45 7.69 -4.33
N ASN A 144 21.03 7.06 -3.33
CA ASN A 144 21.98 5.97 -3.49
C ASN A 144 21.47 4.69 -2.82
N VAL A 145 22.15 3.57 -3.05
CA VAL A 145 21.73 2.27 -2.51
C VAL A 145 21.57 2.31 -0.98
N PRO A 146 22.52 2.84 -0.17
CA PRO A 146 22.35 2.93 1.29
C PRO A 146 21.08 3.65 1.73
N ILE A 147 20.72 4.77 1.10
CA ILE A 147 19.52 5.53 1.45
C ILE A 147 18.25 4.74 1.12
N ILE A 148 18.17 4.12 -0.06
CA ILE A 148 16.99 3.33 -0.44
C ILE A 148 16.85 2.10 0.46
N VAL A 149 17.95 1.41 0.75
CA VAL A 149 17.96 0.25 1.66
C VAL A 149 17.57 0.68 3.08
N ALA A 150 18.04 1.84 3.54
CA ALA A 150 17.65 2.38 4.85
C ALA A 150 16.14 2.69 4.89
N LEU A 151 15.58 3.38 3.89
CA LEU A 151 14.13 3.65 3.79
C LEU A 151 13.33 2.34 3.79
N TRP A 152 13.76 1.37 2.99
CA TRP A 152 13.14 0.05 2.93
C TRP A 152 13.19 -0.67 4.28
N ALA A 153 14.35 -0.75 4.92
CA ALA A 153 14.55 -1.44 6.20
C ALA A 153 13.76 -0.79 7.35
N LEU A 154 13.78 0.56 7.43
CA LEU A 154 13.01 1.31 8.43
C LEU A 154 11.51 1.08 8.25
N TYR A 155 11.01 1.13 7.01
CA TYR A 155 9.58 0.91 6.76
C TYR A 155 9.17 -0.56 6.95
N HIS A 156 10.01 -1.49 6.52
CA HIS A 156 9.83 -2.92 6.72
C HIS A 156 9.76 -3.27 8.22
N THR A 157 10.59 -2.62 9.02
CA THR A 157 10.58 -2.74 10.49
C THR A 157 9.21 -2.35 11.06
N LEU A 158 8.68 -1.18 10.68
CA LEU A 158 7.37 -0.71 11.16
C LEU A 158 6.23 -1.58 10.65
N ALA A 159 6.27 -1.99 9.38
CA ALA A 159 5.24 -2.81 8.77
C ALA A 159 5.12 -4.20 9.40
N ASN A 160 6.24 -4.78 9.85
CA ASN A 160 6.23 -6.10 10.47
C ASN A 160 5.69 -6.09 11.91
N VAL A 161 5.92 -5.05 12.68
CA VAL A 161 5.37 -4.93 14.04
C VAL A 161 3.99 -4.28 14.05
N GLY A 162 3.56 -3.72 12.94
CA GLY A 162 2.33 -2.97 12.80
C GLY A 162 1.04 -3.80 12.79
N GLN A 163 1.15 -5.13 12.84
CA GLN A 163 0.04 -6.08 12.95
C GLN A 163 -1.05 -5.78 11.90
N HIS A 164 -2.32 -5.81 12.28
CA HIS A 164 -3.45 -5.54 11.38
C HIS A 164 -3.52 -4.07 10.89
N TRP A 165 -2.93 -3.11 11.62
CA TRP A 165 -2.86 -1.71 11.19
C TRP A 165 -2.02 -1.51 9.92
N TYR A 166 -1.11 -2.45 9.63
CA TYR A 166 -0.26 -2.50 8.44
C TYR A 166 -0.60 -3.69 7.52
N GLY A 167 -1.79 -4.26 7.66
CA GLY A 167 -2.25 -5.41 6.87
C GLY A 167 -2.78 -5.09 5.49
N PHE A 168 -2.44 -3.95 4.91
CA PHE A 168 -2.94 -3.46 3.63
C PHE A 168 -1.97 -3.72 2.48
N GLY A 169 -2.50 -3.89 1.27
CA GLY A 169 -1.70 -4.20 0.07
C GLY A 169 -0.65 -3.15 -0.28
N TRP A 170 -0.94 -1.87 -0.05
CA TRP A 170 -0.01 -0.77 -0.33
C TRP A 170 1.24 -0.77 0.56
N GLU A 171 1.20 -1.39 1.74
CA GLU A 171 2.39 -1.56 2.58
C GLU A 171 3.41 -2.48 1.88
N ASN A 172 2.94 -3.61 1.34
CA ASN A 172 3.77 -4.52 0.56
C ASN A 172 4.23 -3.88 -0.75
N GLN A 173 3.34 -3.12 -1.43
CA GLN A 173 3.65 -2.45 -2.67
C GLN A 173 4.75 -1.40 -2.51
N LEU A 174 4.73 -0.62 -1.42
CA LEU A 174 5.77 0.36 -1.13
C LEU A 174 7.13 -0.31 -0.90
N LEU A 175 7.14 -1.43 -0.17
CA LEU A 175 8.36 -2.21 0.06
C LEU A 175 8.91 -2.82 -1.23
N GLU A 176 8.09 -3.44 -2.07
CA GLU A 176 8.51 -3.98 -3.36
C GLU A 176 9.02 -2.88 -4.30
N THR A 177 8.31 -1.75 -4.37
CA THR A 177 8.72 -0.59 -5.18
C THR A 177 10.07 -0.06 -4.74
N ALA A 178 10.32 0.04 -3.43
CA ALA A 178 11.60 0.48 -2.89
C ALA A 178 12.72 -0.54 -3.11
N PHE A 179 12.45 -1.84 -2.97
CA PHE A 179 13.43 -2.87 -3.23
C PHE A 179 13.97 -2.77 -4.67
N LEU A 180 13.10 -2.65 -5.66
CA LEU A 180 13.49 -2.46 -7.05
C LEU A 180 14.26 -1.15 -7.27
N ALA A 181 13.91 -0.08 -6.52
CA ALA A 181 14.57 1.20 -6.60
C ALA A 181 16.06 1.14 -6.19
N ALA A 182 16.44 0.25 -5.27
CA ALA A 182 17.84 0.07 -4.87
C ALA A 182 18.76 -0.32 -6.05
N PHE A 183 18.20 -1.00 -7.05
CA PHE A 183 18.94 -1.38 -8.27
C PHE A 183 18.88 -0.32 -9.38
N ALA A 184 18.01 0.67 -9.23
CA ALA A 184 17.87 1.77 -10.18
C ALA A 184 18.81 2.95 -9.89
N VAL A 185 19.41 3.01 -8.69
CA VAL A 185 20.22 4.13 -8.20
C VAL A 185 21.73 3.80 -8.18
N PRO A 186 22.60 4.83 -8.14
CA PRO A 186 24.04 4.63 -7.95
C PRO A 186 24.37 4.02 -6.59
N LEU A 187 25.51 3.32 -6.49
CA LEU A 187 25.93 2.70 -5.24
C LEU A 187 26.12 3.75 -4.12
N LEU A 188 26.87 4.82 -4.35
CA LEU A 188 27.19 5.84 -3.33
C LEU A 188 26.87 7.27 -3.77
N SER A 189 26.79 7.55 -5.07
CA SER A 189 26.59 8.92 -5.56
C SER A 189 25.17 9.42 -5.30
N LEU A 190 25.05 10.67 -4.87
CA LEU A 190 23.78 11.39 -4.72
C LEU A 190 23.50 12.35 -5.88
N ARG A 191 24.34 12.33 -6.93
CA ARG A 191 24.08 13.16 -8.11
C ARG A 191 22.92 12.59 -8.92
N PRO A 192 21.86 13.38 -9.22
CA PRO A 192 20.69 12.91 -9.97
C PRO A 192 21.06 12.28 -11.32
N PHE A 193 22.07 12.85 -11.99
CA PHE A 193 22.50 12.47 -13.34
C PHE A 193 23.98 12.05 -13.34
N ALA A 194 24.34 11.05 -12.51
CA ALA A 194 25.73 10.55 -12.45
C ALA A 194 26.08 9.78 -13.73
N PRO A 195 26.99 10.29 -14.62
CA PRO A 195 27.26 9.69 -15.93
C PRO A 195 27.71 8.23 -15.88
N ALA A 196 28.46 7.86 -14.83
CA ALA A 196 28.93 6.49 -14.62
C ALA A 196 27.82 5.48 -14.27
N CYS A 197 26.57 5.95 -14.02
CA CYS A 197 25.48 5.11 -13.53
C CYS A 197 24.14 5.38 -14.25
N PRO A 198 24.00 5.10 -15.56
CA PRO A 198 22.73 5.14 -16.25
C PRO A 198 21.75 4.12 -15.62
N PRO A 199 20.44 4.36 -15.59
CA PRO A 199 19.49 3.35 -15.12
C PRO A 199 19.62 2.04 -15.92
N PRO A 200 19.73 0.86 -15.26
CA PRO A 200 19.80 -0.42 -15.98
C PRO A 200 18.55 -0.64 -16.84
N ALA A 201 18.72 -1.14 -18.06
CA ALA A 201 17.62 -1.39 -19.00
C ALA A 201 16.56 -2.38 -18.48
N VAL A 202 16.93 -3.24 -17.53
CA VAL A 202 16.02 -4.21 -16.91
C VAL A 202 15.02 -3.55 -15.95
N ILE A 203 15.35 -2.42 -15.35
CA ILE A 203 14.54 -1.76 -14.33
C ILE A 203 13.15 -1.34 -14.86
N PRO A 204 13.02 -0.67 -16.03
CA PRO A 204 11.71 -0.39 -16.59
C PRO A 204 10.84 -1.65 -16.77
N TRP A 205 11.43 -2.78 -17.17
CA TRP A 205 10.70 -4.04 -17.35
C TRP A 205 10.21 -4.64 -16.02
N LEU A 206 11.01 -4.57 -14.96
CA LEU A 206 10.61 -5.04 -13.65
C LEU A 206 9.49 -4.19 -13.05
N TYR A 207 9.52 -2.87 -13.25
CA TYR A 207 8.41 -2.00 -12.84
C TYR A 207 7.16 -2.21 -13.68
N LYS A 208 7.27 -2.46 -14.98
CA LYS A 208 6.12 -2.84 -15.83
C LYS A 208 5.53 -4.18 -15.39
N TRP A 209 6.37 -5.15 -14.99
CA TRP A 209 5.92 -6.41 -14.39
C TRP A 209 5.21 -6.20 -13.05
N LEU A 210 5.74 -5.33 -12.17
CA LEU A 210 5.04 -4.93 -10.94
C LEU A 210 3.70 -4.27 -11.27
N ALA A 211 3.69 -3.30 -12.17
CA ALA A 211 2.49 -2.59 -12.64
C ALA A 211 1.43 -3.56 -13.18
N PHE A 212 1.85 -4.48 -14.05
CA PHE A 212 0.98 -5.51 -14.59
C PHE A 212 0.37 -6.38 -13.48
N ARG A 213 1.17 -6.84 -12.51
CA ARG A 213 0.67 -7.65 -11.39
C ARG A 213 -0.30 -6.91 -10.48
N ILE A 214 -0.11 -5.60 -10.29
CA ILE A 214 -1.05 -4.79 -9.52
C ILE A 214 -2.38 -4.71 -10.26
N MET A 215 -2.37 -4.34 -11.53
CA MET A 215 -3.59 -4.12 -12.31
C MET A 215 -4.27 -5.42 -12.71
N PHE A 216 -3.50 -6.40 -13.19
CA PHE A 216 -4.01 -7.69 -13.63
C PHE A 216 -4.19 -8.69 -12.49
N GLY A 217 -3.52 -8.51 -11.35
CA GLY A 217 -3.61 -9.37 -10.17
C GLY A 217 -4.99 -9.35 -9.52
N GLU A 218 -5.78 -8.32 -9.77
CA GLU A 218 -7.20 -8.29 -9.46
C GLU A 218 -8.02 -9.22 -10.35
N TRP A 219 -7.39 -9.77 -11.41
CA TRP A 219 -7.97 -10.61 -12.47
C TRP A 219 -7.04 -11.79 -12.76
N CYS A 220 -7.58 -12.96 -12.98
CA CYS A 220 -6.80 -14.14 -13.36
C CYS A 220 -7.32 -14.84 -14.61
N LEU A 221 -6.41 -15.60 -15.25
CA LEU A 221 -6.54 -16.27 -16.54
C LEU A 221 -7.81 -17.14 -16.76
N PRO A 222 -8.25 -17.35 -18.04
CA PRO A 222 -9.52 -18.00 -18.40
C PRO A 222 -9.63 -19.49 -18.01
N THR A 223 -8.53 -20.14 -17.61
CA THR A 223 -8.46 -21.59 -17.43
C THR A 223 -8.96 -22.12 -16.09
N GLY A 224 -9.62 -21.30 -15.28
CA GLY A 224 -10.40 -21.92 -14.21
C GLY A 224 -10.54 -21.22 -12.88
N ALA A 225 -9.81 -20.19 -12.51
CA ALA A 225 -9.73 -19.89 -11.09
C ALA A 225 -9.69 -18.46 -10.59
N GLY A 226 -9.57 -17.45 -11.38
CA GLY A 226 -9.10 -16.20 -10.80
C GLY A 226 -9.70 -14.88 -11.23
N LEU A 227 -10.91 -14.83 -11.69
CA LEU A 227 -11.63 -13.58 -11.93
C LEU A 227 -12.33 -13.14 -10.63
N ILE A 228 -11.60 -12.60 -9.62
CA ILE A 228 -12.22 -12.23 -8.34
C ILE A 228 -13.37 -11.25 -8.59
N LYS A 229 -13.18 -10.20 -9.37
CA LYS A 229 -14.26 -9.25 -9.71
C LYS A 229 -15.35 -9.91 -10.55
N ILE A 230 -15.04 -10.66 -11.62
CA ILE A 230 -16.06 -11.30 -12.46
C ILE A 230 -16.63 -12.58 -11.84
N ARG A 231 -15.89 -13.32 -11.02
CA ARG A 231 -16.39 -14.57 -10.42
C ARG A 231 -16.93 -14.40 -9.01
N GLY A 232 -16.39 -13.45 -8.25
CA GLY A 232 -16.68 -13.30 -6.83
C GLY A 232 -18.01 -12.60 -6.56
N ASP A 233 -18.27 -11.49 -7.22
CA ASP A 233 -19.45 -10.68 -6.94
C ASP A 233 -20.24 -10.37 -8.22
N LYS A 234 -21.55 -10.62 -8.14
CA LYS A 234 -22.48 -10.37 -9.26
C LYS A 234 -22.48 -8.91 -9.69
N VAL A 235 -22.26 -7.96 -8.78
CA VAL A 235 -22.30 -6.53 -9.12
C VAL A 235 -21.28 -6.13 -10.17
N TRP A 236 -20.12 -6.80 -10.21
CA TRP A 236 -19.12 -6.57 -11.24
C TRP A 236 -19.55 -7.15 -12.60
N LYS A 237 -20.13 -8.36 -12.60
CA LYS A 237 -20.66 -9.01 -13.82
C LYS A 237 -21.82 -8.24 -14.43
N ASP A 238 -22.72 -7.80 -13.56
CA ASP A 238 -23.96 -7.13 -13.95
C ASP A 238 -23.70 -5.64 -14.26
N LEU A 239 -22.44 -5.19 -14.20
CA LEU A 239 -21.98 -3.81 -14.39
C LEU A 239 -22.69 -2.82 -13.44
N THR A 240 -23.01 -3.24 -12.21
CA THR A 240 -23.71 -2.43 -11.21
C THR A 240 -22.80 -2.07 -10.03
N ALA A 241 -21.49 -2.34 -10.10
CA ALA A 241 -20.57 -2.10 -9.00
C ALA A 241 -20.53 -0.62 -8.57
N MET A 242 -20.57 0.32 -9.52
CA MET A 242 -20.52 1.75 -9.25
C MET A 242 -21.83 2.28 -8.65
N ASP A 243 -22.96 1.56 -8.75
CA ASP A 243 -24.21 1.91 -8.06
C ASP A 243 -24.03 1.95 -6.53
N TYR A 244 -23.04 1.21 -6.01
CA TYR A 244 -22.80 1.07 -4.58
C TYR A 244 -21.43 1.61 -4.14
N HIS A 245 -20.41 1.53 -5.00
CA HIS A 245 -19.02 1.79 -4.65
C HIS A 245 -18.80 3.16 -3.99
N TYR A 246 -19.34 4.21 -4.55
CA TYR A 246 -19.12 5.58 -4.08
C TYR A 246 -19.62 5.82 -2.66
N GLU A 247 -20.75 5.21 -2.29
CA GLU A 247 -21.31 5.29 -0.95
C GLU A 247 -20.58 4.36 0.04
N THR A 248 -20.20 3.15 -0.42
CA THR A 248 -19.70 2.09 0.46
C THR A 248 -18.18 2.01 0.58
N GLN A 249 -17.43 2.80 -0.20
CA GLN A 249 -15.97 2.87 -0.10
C GLN A 249 -15.52 3.30 1.31
N PRO A 250 -14.28 2.97 1.75
CA PRO A 250 -13.84 3.19 3.12
C PRO A 250 -14.07 4.62 3.61
N LEU A 251 -13.56 5.60 2.89
CA LEU A 251 -13.66 7.03 3.23
C LEU A 251 -14.11 7.83 2.00
N PRO A 252 -15.42 8.04 1.79
CA PRO A 252 -15.91 8.86 0.70
C PRO A 252 -15.38 10.28 0.77
N ASN A 253 -15.17 10.90 -0.40
CA ASN A 253 -14.82 12.31 -0.56
C ASN A 253 -15.99 13.12 -1.16
N PRO A 254 -15.90 14.45 -1.27
CA PRO A 254 -17.01 15.24 -1.82
C PRO A 254 -17.42 14.83 -3.24
N ILE A 255 -16.47 14.44 -4.09
CA ILE A 255 -16.78 14.03 -5.49
C ILE A 255 -17.55 12.71 -5.51
N SER A 256 -17.25 11.77 -4.61
CA SER A 256 -17.99 10.49 -4.52
C SER A 256 -19.47 10.67 -4.22
N TYR A 257 -19.84 11.72 -3.47
CA TYR A 257 -21.25 12.05 -3.23
C TYR A 257 -21.99 12.40 -4.53
N PHE A 258 -21.39 13.23 -5.39
CA PHE A 258 -21.96 13.61 -6.67
C PHE A 258 -21.95 12.45 -7.67
N LEU A 259 -20.86 11.69 -7.74
CA LEU A 259 -20.75 10.52 -8.62
C LEU A 259 -21.79 9.45 -8.26
N HIS A 260 -22.09 9.26 -6.98
CA HIS A 260 -23.14 8.33 -6.56
C HIS A 260 -24.55 8.70 -7.07
N GLN A 261 -24.79 10.00 -7.33
CA GLN A 261 -26.04 10.50 -7.87
C GLN A 261 -26.13 10.37 -9.41
N ALA A 262 -25.06 9.94 -10.07
CA ALA A 262 -25.02 9.83 -11.53
C ALA A 262 -26.02 8.77 -12.06
N PRO A 263 -26.48 8.90 -13.31
CA PRO A 263 -27.41 7.94 -13.90
C PRO A 263 -26.81 6.52 -13.95
N LYS A 264 -27.64 5.50 -13.75
CA LYS A 264 -27.20 4.08 -13.79
C LYS A 264 -26.49 3.68 -15.09
N LYS A 265 -26.82 4.32 -16.22
CA LYS A 265 -26.12 4.10 -17.49
C LYS A 265 -24.66 4.54 -17.42
N PHE A 266 -24.38 5.64 -16.70
CA PHE A 266 -23.02 6.12 -16.46
C PHE A 266 -22.25 5.14 -15.55
N HIS A 267 -22.85 4.66 -14.47
CA HIS A 267 -22.22 3.67 -13.58
C HIS A 267 -21.88 2.36 -14.31
N ARG A 268 -22.76 1.91 -15.23
CA ARG A 268 -22.47 0.76 -16.08
C ARG A 268 -21.28 1.01 -17.01
N PHE A 269 -21.21 2.19 -17.59
CA PHE A 269 -20.09 2.61 -18.42
C PHE A 269 -18.78 2.63 -17.62
N GLU A 270 -18.76 3.26 -16.43
CA GLU A 270 -17.59 3.29 -15.55
C GLU A 270 -17.12 1.88 -15.16
N THR A 271 -18.06 0.99 -14.82
CA THR A 271 -17.74 -0.41 -14.50
C THR A 271 -17.15 -1.14 -15.69
N ALA A 272 -17.70 -0.93 -16.89
CA ALA A 272 -17.16 -1.52 -18.13
C ALA A 272 -15.76 -0.97 -18.46
N VAL A 273 -15.55 0.35 -18.32
CA VAL A 273 -14.22 0.98 -18.49
C VAL A 273 -13.22 0.40 -17.49
N ASN A 274 -13.61 0.20 -16.23
CA ASN A 274 -12.74 -0.46 -15.25
C ASN A 274 -12.30 -1.84 -15.75
N HIS A 275 -13.21 -2.63 -16.29
CA HIS A 275 -12.87 -3.94 -16.86
C HIS A 275 -11.89 -3.83 -18.03
N VAL A 276 -12.14 -2.94 -18.96
CA VAL A 276 -11.25 -2.75 -20.14
C VAL A 276 -9.85 -2.30 -19.70
N VAL A 277 -9.76 -1.39 -18.74
CA VAL A 277 -8.48 -0.86 -18.27
C VAL A 277 -7.68 -1.93 -17.51
N GLU A 278 -8.30 -2.64 -16.59
CA GLU A 278 -7.60 -3.64 -15.78
C GLU A 278 -7.25 -4.89 -16.58
N LEU A 279 -8.14 -5.36 -17.48
CA LEU A 279 -7.95 -6.59 -18.27
C LEU A 279 -7.19 -6.37 -19.57
N GLY A 280 -7.60 -5.36 -20.31
CA GLY A 280 -7.09 -5.12 -21.66
C GLY A 280 -5.85 -4.24 -21.66
N ALA A 281 -5.96 -3.03 -21.09
CA ALA A 281 -4.87 -2.06 -21.15
C ALA A 281 -3.64 -2.45 -20.31
N SER A 282 -3.77 -3.31 -19.30
CA SER A 282 -2.63 -3.81 -18.53
C SER A 282 -1.65 -4.63 -19.37
N TRP A 283 -2.09 -5.33 -20.42
CA TRP A 283 -1.20 -6.05 -21.33
C TRP A 283 -0.33 -5.12 -22.17
N LEU A 284 -0.80 -3.90 -22.44
CA LEU A 284 -0.01 -2.89 -23.13
C LEU A 284 1.28 -2.52 -22.38
N LEU A 285 1.30 -2.65 -21.05
CA LEU A 285 2.47 -2.40 -20.22
C LEU A 285 3.63 -3.36 -20.54
N LEU A 286 3.31 -4.60 -20.90
CA LEU A 286 4.28 -5.64 -21.22
C LEU A 286 4.59 -5.73 -22.72
N ALA A 287 3.94 -4.92 -23.55
CA ALA A 287 4.17 -4.93 -24.99
C ALA A 287 5.61 -4.50 -25.31
N PRO A 288 6.32 -5.19 -26.22
CA PRO A 288 7.68 -4.81 -26.62
C PRO A 288 7.71 -3.56 -27.52
N VAL A 289 6.55 -3.06 -27.92
CA VAL A 289 6.38 -1.88 -28.76
C VAL A 289 6.27 -0.62 -27.91
N ARG A 290 7.18 0.34 -28.08
CA ARG A 290 7.26 1.58 -27.30
C ARG A 290 5.93 2.35 -27.24
N LEU A 291 5.25 2.51 -28.38
CA LEU A 291 3.96 3.22 -28.44
C LEU A 291 2.90 2.55 -27.58
N LEU A 292 2.78 1.23 -27.64
CA LEU A 292 1.81 0.47 -26.84
C LEU A 292 2.10 0.61 -25.34
N CYS A 293 3.38 0.59 -24.96
CA CYS A 293 3.80 0.79 -23.59
C CYS A 293 3.46 2.20 -23.07
N LEU A 294 3.69 3.23 -23.90
CA LEU A 294 3.31 4.62 -23.57
C LEU A 294 1.80 4.77 -23.41
N LEU A 295 1.02 4.19 -24.33
CA LEU A 295 -0.45 4.17 -24.24
C LEU A 295 -0.92 3.45 -22.99
N GLY A 296 -0.38 2.25 -22.72
CA GLY A 296 -0.70 1.50 -21.51
C GLY A 296 -0.40 2.29 -20.23
N GLY A 297 0.80 2.86 -20.11
CA GLY A 297 1.18 3.71 -18.97
C GLY A 297 0.29 4.94 -18.83
N GLY A 298 -0.07 5.60 -19.94
CA GLY A 298 -0.97 6.75 -19.96
C GLY A 298 -2.39 6.41 -19.50
N ILE A 299 -2.98 5.35 -20.07
CA ILE A 299 -4.32 4.87 -19.68
C ILE A 299 -4.36 4.49 -18.22
N GLN A 300 -3.37 3.72 -17.74
CA GLN A 300 -3.30 3.30 -16.34
C GLN A 300 -3.13 4.50 -15.39
N THR A 301 -2.30 5.48 -15.75
CA THR A 301 -2.12 6.70 -14.95
C THR A 301 -3.42 7.51 -14.88
N ALA A 302 -4.09 7.72 -16.01
CA ALA A 302 -5.38 8.42 -16.06
C ALA A 302 -6.45 7.71 -15.22
N PHE A 303 -6.49 6.39 -15.26
CA PHE A 303 -7.38 5.58 -14.44
C PHE A 303 -7.11 5.75 -12.94
N GLN A 304 -5.83 5.71 -12.51
CA GLN A 304 -5.50 5.96 -11.10
C GLN A 304 -5.87 7.39 -10.67
N LEU A 305 -5.67 8.39 -11.51
CA LEU A 305 -6.09 9.77 -11.23
C LEU A 305 -7.61 9.88 -11.07
N ALA A 306 -8.38 9.21 -11.91
CA ALA A 306 -9.84 9.16 -11.77
C ALA A 306 -10.26 8.56 -10.42
N ILE A 307 -9.61 7.48 -9.97
CA ILE A 307 -9.87 6.86 -8.66
C ILE A 307 -9.45 7.80 -7.52
N ILE A 308 -8.32 8.51 -7.62
CA ILE A 308 -7.88 9.49 -6.62
C ILE A 308 -8.91 10.61 -6.45
N VAL A 309 -9.47 11.10 -7.56
CA VAL A 309 -10.49 12.15 -7.54
C VAL A 309 -11.81 11.64 -6.97
N SER A 310 -12.18 10.39 -7.21
CA SER A 310 -13.47 9.82 -6.82
C SER A 310 -13.50 9.17 -5.43
N GLY A 311 -12.35 9.08 -4.71
CA GLY A 311 -12.32 8.45 -3.39
C GLY A 311 -11.04 8.72 -2.58
N ASN A 312 -11.11 8.45 -1.28
CA ASN A 312 -9.97 8.53 -0.35
C ASN A 312 -9.39 7.14 -0.10
N LEU A 313 -8.61 6.62 -1.02
CA LEU A 313 -8.03 5.28 -0.92
C LEU A 313 -6.58 5.29 -0.38
N SER A 314 -6.33 6.09 0.66
CA SER A 314 -4.99 6.22 1.25
C SER A 314 -3.97 6.70 0.19
N PHE A 315 -2.75 6.22 0.23
CA PHE A 315 -1.75 6.46 -0.82
C PHE A 315 -1.68 5.34 -1.88
N LEU A 316 -2.64 4.40 -1.88
CA LEU A 316 -2.66 3.26 -2.81
C LEU A 316 -2.51 3.70 -4.27
N ASN A 317 -3.43 4.53 -4.74
CA ASN A 317 -3.48 4.93 -6.15
C ASN A 317 -2.29 5.83 -6.55
N HIS A 318 -1.85 6.69 -5.64
CA HIS A 318 -0.64 7.49 -5.83
C HIS A 318 0.60 6.60 -5.97
N LEU A 319 0.73 5.57 -5.11
CA LEU A 319 1.82 4.61 -5.17
C LEU A 319 1.74 3.74 -6.44
N THR A 320 0.54 3.40 -6.89
CA THR A 320 0.31 2.60 -8.11
C THR A 320 0.72 3.34 -9.39
N ILE A 321 0.74 4.68 -9.37
CA ILE A 321 1.26 5.49 -10.49
C ILE A 321 2.78 5.33 -10.65
N LEU A 322 3.53 5.08 -9.57
CA LEU A 322 4.99 5.05 -9.61
C LEU A 322 5.57 4.02 -10.61
N PRO A 323 5.13 2.77 -10.63
CA PRO A 323 5.57 1.81 -11.65
C PRO A 323 5.27 2.26 -13.08
N PHE A 324 4.15 2.99 -13.32
CA PHE A 324 3.79 3.46 -14.66
C PHE A 324 4.72 4.55 -15.18
N ILE A 325 5.39 5.31 -14.28
CA ILE A 325 6.39 6.32 -14.68
C ILE A 325 7.46 5.69 -15.58
N TRP A 326 7.83 4.43 -15.36
CA TRP A 326 8.83 3.72 -16.15
C TRP A 326 8.35 3.27 -17.55
N CYS A 327 7.08 3.52 -17.88
CA CYS A 327 6.58 3.42 -19.25
C CYS A 327 6.98 4.65 -20.10
N PHE A 328 7.36 5.76 -19.47
CA PHE A 328 7.70 7.03 -20.11
C PHE A 328 9.21 7.22 -20.07
N ASP A 329 9.83 7.27 -21.24
CA ASP A 329 11.25 7.60 -21.40
C ASP A 329 11.51 9.11 -21.33
N ASP A 330 12.77 9.50 -21.28
CA ASP A 330 13.19 10.89 -21.14
C ASP A 330 12.67 11.80 -22.26
N ARG A 331 12.44 11.27 -23.47
CA ARG A 331 11.85 12.06 -24.59
C ARG A 331 10.45 12.55 -24.26
N ARG A 332 9.68 11.76 -23.52
CA ARG A 332 8.31 12.15 -23.09
C ARG A 332 8.33 12.99 -21.82
N VAL A 333 9.19 12.66 -20.88
CA VAL A 333 9.35 13.42 -19.62
C VAL A 333 9.93 14.80 -19.87
N ARG A 334 10.73 15.01 -20.92
CA ARG A 334 11.21 16.34 -21.34
C ARG A 334 10.09 17.36 -21.57
N GLY A 335 8.90 16.95 -21.98
CA GLY A 335 7.75 17.85 -22.09
C GLY A 335 7.30 18.46 -20.75
N TRP A 336 7.79 17.93 -19.62
CA TRP A 336 7.50 18.39 -18.25
C TRP A 336 8.72 19.12 -17.63
N THR A 337 9.54 19.77 -18.46
CA THR A 337 10.77 20.47 -18.06
C THR A 337 10.56 21.57 -17.03
N TRP A 338 9.35 22.13 -16.96
CA TRP A 338 8.95 23.09 -15.94
C TRP A 338 9.04 22.52 -14.50
N LEU A 339 8.95 21.16 -14.34
CA LEU A 339 9.19 20.47 -13.07
C LEU A 339 10.68 20.37 -12.72
N PHE A 340 11.58 20.56 -13.70
CA PHE A 340 13.01 20.31 -13.56
C PHE A 340 13.83 21.38 -14.30
N PRO A 341 13.79 22.65 -13.90
CA PRO A 341 14.57 23.70 -14.56
C PRO A 341 16.06 23.33 -14.54
N GLY A 342 16.72 23.42 -15.70
CA GLY A 342 18.15 23.06 -15.86
C GLY A 342 18.48 21.57 -15.98
N ALA A 343 17.52 20.67 -15.72
CA ALA A 343 17.78 19.23 -15.75
C ALA A 343 18.02 18.67 -17.17
N VAL A 344 17.46 19.30 -18.20
CA VAL A 344 17.57 18.82 -19.60
C VAL A 344 19.01 18.92 -20.09
N GLU A 345 19.71 20.04 -19.83
CA GLU A 345 21.12 20.19 -20.17
C GLU A 345 22.00 19.22 -19.38
N SER A 346 21.72 19.06 -18.08
CA SER A 346 22.43 18.11 -17.23
C SER A 346 22.26 16.66 -17.71
N VAL A 347 21.07 16.29 -18.21
CA VAL A 347 20.83 14.95 -18.80
C VAL A 347 21.53 14.77 -20.12
N ALA A 348 21.52 15.78 -21.00
CA ALA A 348 22.25 15.71 -22.28
C ALA A 348 23.74 15.54 -22.04
N THR A 349 24.31 16.30 -21.10
CA THR A 349 25.71 16.19 -20.69
C THR A 349 26.03 14.83 -20.08
N ALA A 350 25.18 14.32 -19.20
CA ALA A 350 25.38 13.00 -18.59
C ALA A 350 25.25 11.86 -19.60
N ALA A 351 24.30 11.96 -20.54
CA ALA A 351 24.13 10.95 -21.59
C ALA A 351 25.32 10.92 -22.56
N SER A 352 25.83 12.09 -22.99
CA SER A 352 27.00 12.18 -23.84
C SER A 352 28.26 11.68 -23.13
N ALA A 353 28.46 12.04 -21.86
CA ALA A 353 29.59 11.55 -21.06
C ALA A 353 29.49 10.02 -20.82
N SER A 354 28.31 9.48 -20.61
CA SER A 354 28.07 8.03 -20.46
C SER A 354 28.38 7.29 -21.78
N ALA A 355 27.95 7.83 -22.91
CA ALA A 355 28.23 7.26 -24.22
C ALA A 355 29.74 7.30 -24.54
N ALA A 356 30.41 8.42 -24.24
CA ALA A 356 31.85 8.55 -24.40
C ALA A 356 32.64 7.57 -23.50
N ALA A 357 32.22 7.40 -22.24
CA ALA A 357 32.82 6.43 -21.33
C ALA A 357 32.58 4.97 -21.77
N ALA A 358 31.44 4.66 -22.34
CA ALA A 358 31.15 3.35 -22.91
C ALA A 358 31.96 3.06 -24.16
N ALA A 359 32.18 4.08 -25.00
CA ALA A 359 33.03 3.97 -26.21
C ALA A 359 34.53 3.87 -25.87
N ALA A 360 34.99 4.57 -24.82
CA ALA A 360 36.38 4.52 -24.36
C ALA A 360 36.73 3.25 -23.58
N SER A 361 35.77 2.60 -22.94
CA SER A 361 35.94 1.31 -22.29
C SER A 361 35.72 0.21 -23.34
N ALA A 362 36.80 -0.39 -23.85
CA ALA A 362 36.74 -1.63 -24.64
C ALA A 362 36.11 -2.81 -23.87
N ALA A 363 35.84 -2.65 -22.58
CA ALA A 363 35.05 -3.52 -21.74
C ALA A 363 33.61 -2.97 -21.73
N GLY A 364 32.65 -3.73 -22.20
CA GLY A 364 31.20 -3.45 -22.15
C GLY A 364 30.72 -3.07 -20.73
N PRO A 365 29.41 -2.99 -20.48
CA PRO A 365 28.88 -2.60 -19.16
C PRO A 365 29.57 -3.40 -18.07
N SER A 366 30.00 -2.74 -16.99
CA SER A 366 30.83 -3.36 -15.94
C SER A 366 30.20 -4.72 -15.56
N ILE A 367 31.02 -5.78 -15.59
CA ILE A 367 30.61 -7.17 -15.29
C ILE A 367 29.74 -7.21 -14.04
N VAL A 368 30.11 -6.47 -12.99
CA VAL A 368 29.39 -6.36 -11.72
C VAL A 368 27.95 -5.90 -11.93
N ARG A 369 27.73 -4.94 -12.80
CA ARG A 369 26.42 -4.35 -13.05
C ARG A 369 25.53 -5.26 -13.88
N SER A 370 26.08 -5.93 -14.87
CA SER A 370 25.39 -6.97 -15.64
C SER A 370 25.00 -8.13 -14.74
N THR A 371 25.93 -8.63 -13.91
CA THR A 371 25.67 -9.71 -12.95
C THR A 371 24.58 -9.33 -11.96
N ALA A 372 24.61 -8.12 -11.39
CA ALA A 372 23.57 -7.63 -10.49
C ALA A 372 22.20 -7.56 -11.18
N SER A 373 22.14 -7.13 -12.44
CA SER A 373 20.90 -7.08 -13.23
C SER A 373 20.32 -8.48 -13.47
N TRP A 374 21.16 -9.43 -13.88
CA TRP A 374 20.74 -10.82 -14.11
C TRP A 374 20.34 -11.52 -12.82
N PHE A 375 21.06 -11.29 -11.73
CA PHE A 375 20.67 -11.77 -10.40
C PHE A 375 19.28 -11.24 -10.01
N LEU A 376 19.02 -9.95 -10.20
CA LEU A 376 17.74 -9.34 -9.91
C LEU A 376 16.60 -9.94 -10.74
N VAL A 377 16.81 -10.14 -12.06
CA VAL A 377 15.82 -10.80 -12.94
C VAL A 377 15.54 -12.22 -12.46
N GLY A 378 16.58 -13.00 -12.17
CA GLY A 378 16.45 -14.36 -11.67
C GLY A 378 15.69 -14.41 -10.32
N LEU A 379 16.05 -13.52 -9.39
CA LEU A 379 15.40 -13.40 -8.08
C LEU A 379 13.91 -13.06 -8.23
N VAL A 380 13.58 -12.00 -8.97
CA VAL A 380 12.20 -11.58 -9.19
C VAL A 380 11.43 -12.65 -9.95
N GLY A 381 12.03 -13.31 -10.94
CA GLY A 381 11.44 -14.44 -11.66
C GLY A 381 11.08 -15.61 -10.75
N CYS A 382 12.02 -16.06 -9.92
CA CYS A 382 11.80 -17.14 -8.95
C CYS A 382 10.72 -16.78 -7.94
N LEU A 383 10.77 -15.57 -7.38
CA LEU A 383 9.79 -15.10 -6.39
C LEU A 383 8.41 -14.82 -7.01
N SER A 384 8.35 -14.59 -8.33
CA SER A 384 7.08 -14.45 -9.04
C SER A 384 6.34 -15.79 -9.24
N ALA A 385 7.03 -16.93 -9.20
CA ALA A 385 6.41 -18.24 -9.43
C ALA A 385 5.23 -18.53 -8.47
N PRO A 386 5.35 -18.38 -7.13
CA PRO A 386 4.22 -18.57 -6.22
C PRO A 386 3.11 -17.52 -6.43
N VAL A 387 3.47 -16.29 -6.85
CA VAL A 387 2.50 -15.24 -7.17
C VAL A 387 1.68 -15.61 -8.39
N VAL A 388 2.32 -16.05 -9.48
CA VAL A 388 1.63 -16.51 -10.70
C VAL A 388 0.75 -17.73 -10.41
N ARG A 389 1.23 -18.69 -9.61
CA ARG A 389 0.41 -19.84 -9.17
C ARG A 389 -0.81 -19.38 -8.35
N ASN A 390 -0.64 -18.40 -7.47
CA ASN A 390 -1.75 -17.82 -6.70
C ASN A 390 -2.74 -17.11 -7.64
N MET A 391 -2.27 -16.36 -8.62
CA MET A 391 -3.11 -15.73 -9.63
C MET A 391 -3.91 -16.76 -10.43
N ALA A 392 -3.34 -17.93 -10.73
CA ALA A 392 -4.01 -19.05 -11.41
C ALA A 392 -4.91 -19.90 -10.49
N SER A 393 -4.90 -19.69 -9.17
CA SER A 393 -5.62 -20.51 -8.18
C SER A 393 -7.12 -20.19 -8.11
N LYS A 394 -7.95 -21.22 -7.85
CA LYS A 394 -9.40 -21.06 -7.55
C LYS A 394 -9.65 -20.27 -6.25
N LYS A 395 -8.75 -20.37 -5.28
CA LYS A 395 -8.79 -19.65 -3.99
C LYS A 395 -7.63 -18.68 -3.92
N GLN A 396 -7.70 -17.63 -4.70
CA GLN A 396 -6.67 -16.59 -4.74
C GLN A 396 -6.61 -15.84 -3.40
N SER A 397 -5.39 -15.68 -2.86
CA SER A 397 -5.11 -14.81 -1.71
C SER A 397 -4.66 -13.45 -2.21
N MET A 398 -5.37 -12.39 -1.83
CA MET A 398 -4.99 -11.00 -2.11
C MET A 398 -4.04 -10.44 -1.06
N ASN A 399 -3.21 -9.47 -1.46
CA ASN A 399 -2.35 -8.69 -0.57
C ASN A 399 -1.44 -9.54 0.31
N ARG A 400 -0.91 -10.64 -0.25
CA ARG A 400 -0.06 -11.59 0.46
C ARG A 400 1.38 -11.53 -0.04
N ALA A 401 2.32 -11.50 0.89
CA ALA A 401 3.72 -11.81 0.66
C ALA A 401 3.95 -13.33 0.84
N PHE A 402 4.72 -13.94 -0.05
CA PHE A 402 5.08 -15.36 0.03
C PHE A 402 6.46 -15.58 0.70
N GLU A 403 7.18 -14.50 0.93
CA GLU A 403 8.47 -14.50 1.60
C GLU A 403 8.57 -13.32 2.61
N PRO A 404 9.44 -13.44 3.64
CA PRO A 404 9.48 -12.49 4.76
C PRO A 404 9.92 -11.06 4.38
N LEU A 405 10.72 -10.90 3.32
CA LEU A 405 11.26 -9.60 2.89
C LEU A 405 10.28 -8.80 2.03
N ARG A 406 9.16 -9.42 1.59
CA ARG A 406 8.10 -8.79 0.79
C ARG A 406 8.59 -8.20 -0.53
N ILE A 407 9.51 -8.92 -1.21
CA ILE A 407 10.15 -8.49 -2.45
C ILE A 407 9.21 -8.63 -3.64
N VAL A 408 8.41 -9.71 -3.70
CA VAL A 408 7.42 -9.97 -4.75
C VAL A 408 6.11 -10.42 -4.13
N ASN A 409 5.04 -9.66 -4.38
CA ASN A 409 3.78 -9.83 -3.66
C ASN A 409 2.58 -10.01 -4.60
N THR A 410 1.45 -10.47 -4.04
CA THR A 410 0.15 -10.41 -4.69
C THR A 410 -0.60 -9.16 -4.27
N TYR A 411 -1.36 -8.63 -5.19
CA TYR A 411 -2.17 -7.44 -4.99
C TYR A 411 -3.63 -7.72 -5.33
N GLY A 412 -4.53 -6.93 -4.77
CA GLY A 412 -5.95 -6.96 -5.05
C GLY A 412 -6.71 -6.03 -4.13
N ALA A 413 -7.67 -5.30 -4.68
CA ALA A 413 -8.56 -4.41 -3.94
C ALA A 413 -9.97 -4.50 -4.52
N PHE A 414 -10.99 -4.35 -3.67
CA PHE A 414 -12.38 -4.23 -4.06
C PHE A 414 -12.92 -5.39 -4.94
N GLY A 415 -12.42 -6.60 -4.73
CA GLY A 415 -12.93 -7.81 -5.40
C GLY A 415 -14.42 -8.07 -5.13
N SER A 416 -14.95 -7.57 -4.01
CA SER A 416 -16.38 -7.50 -3.68
C SER A 416 -16.75 -6.09 -3.27
N ILE A 417 -17.97 -5.67 -3.60
CA ILE A 417 -18.54 -4.38 -3.22
C ILE A 417 -19.72 -4.62 -2.28
N SER A 418 -19.66 -4.03 -1.08
CA SER A 418 -20.80 -4.04 -0.17
C SER A 418 -21.94 -3.22 -0.77
N LYS A 419 -23.17 -3.76 -0.73
CA LYS A 419 -24.38 -3.06 -1.19
C LYS A 419 -24.97 -2.12 -0.14
N ALA A 420 -24.44 -2.16 1.07
CA ALA A 420 -24.87 -1.31 2.18
C ALA A 420 -23.64 -0.76 2.88
N ARG A 421 -23.79 0.42 3.46
CA ARG A 421 -22.78 1.04 4.29
C ARG A 421 -23.12 0.89 5.77
N PRO A 422 -22.69 -0.18 6.46
CA PRO A 422 -22.74 -0.24 7.91
C PRO A 422 -21.65 0.65 8.51
N GLU A 423 -21.97 1.30 9.63
CA GLU A 423 -21.05 2.12 10.41
C GLU A 423 -21.18 1.82 11.89
N ILE A 424 -20.05 1.72 12.57
CA ILE A 424 -19.98 1.59 14.03
C ILE A 424 -19.97 2.99 14.64
N ILE A 425 -20.94 3.29 15.49
CA ILE A 425 -21.03 4.53 16.26
C ILE A 425 -20.81 4.20 17.74
N ILE A 426 -19.70 4.68 18.28
CA ILE A 426 -19.30 4.43 19.67
C ILE A 426 -19.85 5.56 20.54
N LYS A 427 -20.40 5.20 21.67
CA LYS A 427 -21.03 6.12 22.62
C LYS A 427 -20.56 5.84 24.03
N GLY A 428 -20.27 6.89 24.78
CA GLY A 428 -19.95 6.81 26.21
C GLY A 428 -21.01 7.50 27.06
N ALA A 429 -21.11 7.11 28.31
CA ALA A 429 -21.98 7.73 29.30
C ALA A 429 -21.30 7.77 30.68
N LEU A 430 -21.61 8.80 31.49
CA LEU A 430 -21.10 8.92 32.85
C LEU A 430 -21.90 8.04 33.82
N GLU A 431 -23.22 7.85 33.55
CA GLU A 431 -24.12 7.04 34.31
C GLU A 431 -24.97 6.20 33.37
N TYR A 432 -25.45 5.05 33.85
CA TYR A 432 -26.31 4.16 33.07
C TYR A 432 -27.68 4.08 33.76
N ASP A 433 -28.68 4.60 33.07
CA ASP A 433 -30.10 4.61 33.51
C ASP A 433 -31.00 4.00 32.41
N GLY A 434 -30.68 2.79 32.00
CA GLY A 434 -31.45 2.08 30.98
C GLY A 434 -31.63 2.91 29.71
N GLU A 435 -32.89 3.11 29.30
CA GLU A 435 -33.24 3.86 28.09
C GLU A 435 -33.00 5.36 28.22
N ASN A 436 -33.03 5.92 29.44
CA ASN A 436 -32.83 7.35 29.70
C ASN A 436 -31.36 7.78 29.75
N THR A 437 -30.42 6.88 29.49
CA THR A 437 -29.01 7.14 29.57
C THR A 437 -28.55 8.25 28.59
N ALA A 438 -27.88 9.27 29.11
CA ALA A 438 -27.32 10.38 28.31
C ALA A 438 -26.06 9.98 27.58
N TRP A 439 -26.23 9.33 26.44
CA TRP A 439 -25.15 8.88 25.60
C TRP A 439 -24.53 10.02 24.79
N ARG A 440 -23.17 10.10 24.76
CA ARG A 440 -22.38 11.04 23.94
C ARG A 440 -21.59 10.28 22.89
N GLU A 441 -21.72 10.68 21.61
CA GLU A 441 -21.05 10.01 20.49
C GLU A 441 -19.60 10.48 20.37
N TYR A 442 -18.69 9.51 20.12
CA TYR A 442 -17.31 9.79 19.71
C TYR A 442 -17.26 10.05 18.21
N GLU A 443 -16.58 11.15 17.80
CA GLU A 443 -16.40 11.46 16.38
C GLU A 443 -15.01 11.11 15.90
N PHE A 444 -14.96 10.44 14.74
CA PHE A 444 -13.71 10.11 14.06
C PHE A 444 -13.36 11.16 13.01
N ARG A 445 -12.09 11.18 12.55
CA ARG A 445 -11.61 12.26 11.70
C ARG A 445 -12.20 12.20 10.28
N SER A 446 -12.39 11.01 9.73
CA SER A 446 -12.69 10.85 8.30
C SER A 446 -13.85 9.92 7.98
N LYS A 447 -14.14 8.93 8.85
CA LYS A 447 -15.31 8.06 8.64
C LYS A 447 -16.64 8.84 8.85
N PRO A 448 -17.75 8.42 8.25
CA PRO A 448 -19.07 8.99 8.54
C PRO A 448 -19.41 9.02 10.04
N GLY A 449 -20.04 10.09 10.45
CA GLY A 449 -20.45 10.36 11.83
C GLY A 449 -21.70 11.24 11.83
N PRO A 450 -21.63 12.52 12.29
CA PRO A 450 -22.75 13.44 12.21
C PRO A 450 -23.26 13.61 10.78
N LEU A 451 -24.59 13.71 10.61
CA LEU A 451 -25.25 13.65 9.31
C LEU A 451 -24.90 14.85 8.40
N SER A 452 -24.71 16.03 8.99
CA SER A 452 -24.39 17.28 8.27
C SER A 452 -22.89 17.50 8.08
N ARG A 453 -22.05 16.56 8.52
CA ARG A 453 -20.61 16.72 8.41
C ARG A 453 -20.15 16.61 6.96
N PRO A 454 -19.41 17.61 6.42
CA PRO A 454 -18.84 17.54 5.09
C PRO A 454 -17.89 16.35 4.93
N LEU A 455 -17.90 15.74 3.75
CA LEU A 455 -16.97 14.69 3.40
C LEU A 455 -15.54 15.25 3.28
N PRO A 456 -14.53 14.61 3.89
CA PRO A 456 -13.17 15.14 3.90
C PRO A 456 -12.38 14.74 2.66
N TRP A 457 -11.40 15.57 2.26
CA TRP A 457 -10.27 15.17 1.45
C TRP A 457 -9.16 14.65 2.37
N VAL A 458 -8.75 13.38 2.21
CA VAL A 458 -7.79 12.71 3.10
C VAL A 458 -6.59 12.18 2.33
N SER A 459 -6.84 11.59 1.17
CA SER A 459 -5.78 11.01 0.32
C SER A 459 -4.73 12.06 -0.07
N PRO A 460 -3.45 11.77 -0.05
CA PRO A 460 -2.82 10.46 0.15
C PRO A 460 -2.62 10.02 1.62
N TYR A 461 -3.01 10.82 2.62
CA TYR A 461 -2.84 10.45 4.03
C TYR A 461 -3.72 9.25 4.41
N HIS A 462 -3.19 8.33 5.24
CA HIS A 462 -3.91 7.14 5.69
C HIS A 462 -4.40 7.27 7.14
N ARG A 463 -5.71 7.20 7.35
CA ARG A 463 -6.36 7.15 8.67
C ARG A 463 -6.57 5.69 9.07
N ARG A 464 -5.58 5.08 9.72
CA ARG A 464 -5.58 3.63 10.04
C ARG A 464 -6.78 3.23 10.89
N LEU A 465 -7.08 4.00 11.93
CA LEU A 465 -8.22 3.72 12.82
C LEU A 465 -9.55 3.79 12.09
N ASP A 466 -9.77 4.84 11.30
CA ASP A 466 -11.03 5.02 10.53
C ASP A 466 -11.24 3.87 9.52
N TRP A 467 -10.16 3.42 8.84
CA TRP A 467 -10.20 2.27 7.94
C TRP A 467 -10.47 0.95 8.66
N CYS A 468 -9.83 0.72 9.82
CA CYS A 468 -10.06 -0.50 10.59
C CYS A 468 -11.48 -0.57 11.15
N LEU A 469 -12.07 0.57 11.54
CA LEU A 469 -13.48 0.64 11.94
C LEU A 469 -14.42 0.33 10.79
N TRP A 470 -14.15 0.82 9.58
CA TRP A 470 -14.93 0.45 8.40
C TRP A 470 -14.87 -1.06 8.11
N ILE A 471 -13.67 -1.67 8.17
CA ILE A 471 -13.50 -3.11 7.99
C ILE A 471 -14.24 -3.91 9.08
N ALA A 472 -14.18 -3.45 10.34
CA ALA A 472 -14.88 -4.08 11.44
C ALA A 472 -16.41 -4.03 11.25
N ALA A 473 -16.94 -2.89 10.77
CA ALA A 473 -18.37 -2.73 10.46
C ALA A 473 -18.86 -3.69 9.36
N LEU A 474 -17.99 -4.10 8.43
CA LEU A 474 -18.30 -5.11 7.41
C LEU A 474 -18.35 -6.55 7.95
N GLY A 475 -18.15 -6.76 9.25
CA GLY A 475 -18.24 -8.08 9.90
C GLY A 475 -17.00 -8.97 9.72
N HIS A 476 -15.87 -8.42 9.31
CA HIS A 476 -14.63 -9.16 9.21
C HIS A 476 -14.04 -9.46 10.60
N ARG A 477 -14.39 -10.58 11.19
CA ARG A 477 -13.93 -11.04 12.53
C ARG A 477 -12.41 -10.97 12.73
N ARG A 478 -11.63 -11.13 11.67
CA ARG A 478 -10.16 -11.02 11.70
C ARG A 478 -9.67 -9.65 12.24
N PHE A 479 -10.51 -8.64 12.18
CA PHE A 479 -10.17 -7.27 12.60
C PHE A 479 -10.85 -6.87 13.92
N SER A 480 -11.59 -7.76 14.59
CA SER A 480 -12.34 -7.43 15.81
C SER A 480 -11.57 -7.61 17.12
N GLY A 481 -10.47 -8.37 17.14
CA GLY A 481 -9.73 -8.65 18.38
C GLY A 481 -9.07 -7.43 19.05
N TRP A 482 -8.88 -6.33 18.32
CA TRP A 482 -8.36 -5.07 18.86
C TRP A 482 -9.47 -4.16 19.44
N PHE A 483 -10.73 -4.41 19.08
CA PHE A 483 -11.84 -3.51 19.36
C PHE A 483 -12.14 -3.34 20.86
N PRO A 484 -12.23 -4.39 21.69
CA PRO A 484 -12.42 -4.22 23.13
C PRO A 484 -11.27 -3.46 23.80
N ARG A 485 -10.03 -3.66 23.36
CA ARG A 485 -8.87 -2.88 23.85
C ARG A 485 -8.97 -1.40 23.46
N PHE A 486 -9.49 -1.11 22.27
CA PHE A 486 -9.76 0.25 21.84
C PHE A 486 -10.87 0.90 22.69
N LEU A 487 -11.97 0.18 22.97
CA LEU A 487 -13.02 0.66 23.88
C LEU A 487 -12.46 0.94 25.28
N LEU A 488 -11.60 0.08 25.81
CA LEU A 488 -10.93 0.29 27.11
C LEU A 488 -10.13 1.59 27.12
N LYS A 489 -9.37 1.88 26.05
CA LYS A 489 -8.65 3.15 25.91
C LYS A 489 -9.57 4.38 25.91
N LEU A 490 -10.78 4.25 25.36
CA LEU A 490 -11.77 5.32 25.38
C LEU A 490 -12.37 5.53 26.77
N VAL A 491 -12.63 4.44 27.50
CA VAL A 491 -13.12 4.50 28.89
C VAL A 491 -12.04 5.09 29.82
N ASP A 492 -10.77 4.73 29.63
CA ASP A 492 -9.64 5.30 30.36
C ASP A 492 -9.30 6.74 29.92
N ASN A 493 -10.05 7.29 28.95
CA ASN A 493 -9.87 8.64 28.39
C ASN A 493 -8.43 8.89 27.89
N ASP A 494 -7.82 7.86 27.27
CA ASP A 494 -6.44 7.87 26.79
C ASP A 494 -6.18 9.04 25.84
N ARG A 495 -5.17 9.86 26.15
CA ARG A 495 -4.84 11.07 25.39
C ARG A 495 -4.27 10.77 24.01
N GLU A 496 -3.43 9.73 23.87
CA GLU A 496 -2.80 9.39 22.59
C GLU A 496 -3.85 8.84 21.60
N VAL A 497 -4.74 7.98 22.09
CA VAL A 497 -5.86 7.46 21.28
C VAL A 497 -6.83 8.59 20.92
N SER A 498 -7.11 9.52 21.84
CA SER A 498 -7.97 10.68 21.58
C SER A 498 -7.43 11.59 20.46
N LYS A 499 -6.11 11.68 20.27
CA LYS A 499 -5.49 12.41 19.14
C LYS A 499 -5.85 11.83 17.77
N LEU A 500 -6.23 10.56 17.68
CA LEU A 500 -6.66 9.92 16.42
C LEU A 500 -8.09 10.31 16.04
N MET A 501 -8.90 10.75 16.98
CA MET A 501 -10.29 11.15 16.78
C MET A 501 -10.42 12.64 16.45
N LYS A 502 -11.59 13.02 15.95
CA LYS A 502 -11.97 14.42 15.77
C LYS A 502 -12.45 15.02 17.10
N THR A 503 -13.35 14.31 17.76
CA THR A 503 -13.93 14.72 19.04
C THR A 503 -14.03 13.52 19.98
N ASN A 504 -13.41 13.68 21.16
CA ASN A 504 -13.69 12.84 22.31
C ASN A 504 -14.53 13.68 23.28
N PRO A 505 -15.81 13.34 23.51
CA PRO A 505 -16.71 14.18 24.32
C PRO A 505 -16.37 14.17 25.82
N PHE A 506 -15.39 13.37 26.25
CA PHE A 506 -14.93 13.25 27.62
C PHE A 506 -13.51 13.78 27.84
N LEU A 507 -12.86 14.27 26.77
CA LEU A 507 -11.49 14.78 26.89
C LEU A 507 -11.45 16.06 27.72
N GLY A 508 -10.70 16.05 28.82
CA GLY A 508 -10.65 17.15 29.79
C GLY A 508 -11.83 17.19 30.79
N ALA A 509 -12.69 16.17 30.73
CA ALA A 509 -13.80 15.96 31.67
C ALA A 509 -13.67 14.59 32.36
N SER A 510 -14.63 14.23 33.21
CA SER A 510 -14.69 12.90 33.84
C SER A 510 -14.78 11.81 32.75
N PRO A 511 -13.98 10.74 32.86
CA PRO A 511 -14.05 9.64 31.91
C PRO A 511 -15.41 8.95 31.95
N PRO A 512 -15.89 8.35 30.84
CA PRO A 512 -17.15 7.63 30.84
C PRO A 512 -17.04 6.36 31.70
N LYS A 513 -18.08 6.07 32.46
CA LYS A 513 -18.18 4.80 33.21
C LYS A 513 -18.69 3.66 32.35
N TYR A 514 -19.50 3.98 31.35
CA TYR A 514 -20.12 3.01 30.45
C TYR A 514 -19.84 3.38 29.00
N ILE A 515 -19.66 2.35 28.17
CA ILE A 515 -19.43 2.48 26.73
C ILE A 515 -20.24 1.42 25.99
N LYS A 516 -20.70 1.78 24.80
CA LYS A 516 -21.32 0.85 23.84
C LYS A 516 -20.98 1.21 22.41
N ALA A 517 -21.22 0.29 21.48
CA ALA A 517 -21.09 0.56 20.07
C ALA A 517 -22.32 0.04 19.32
N ASP A 518 -23.02 0.94 18.67
CA ASP A 518 -24.21 0.65 17.87
C ASP A 518 -23.87 0.59 16.38
N MET A 519 -24.56 -0.28 15.66
CA MET A 519 -24.50 -0.38 14.21
C MET A 519 -25.59 0.45 13.56
N TYR A 520 -25.19 1.28 12.61
CA TYR A 520 -26.08 2.07 11.79
C TYR A 520 -25.85 1.78 10.32
N ARG A 521 -26.92 1.78 9.51
CA ARG A 521 -26.84 1.82 8.07
C ARG A 521 -26.92 3.27 7.63
N TYR A 522 -25.88 3.70 6.91
CA TYR A 522 -25.79 5.03 6.34
C TYR A 522 -26.14 5.00 4.86
N HIS A 523 -26.78 6.06 4.37
CA HIS A 523 -27.03 6.32 2.95
C HIS A 523 -26.76 7.77 2.64
N PHE A 524 -26.24 8.06 1.47
CA PHE A 524 -26.18 9.42 0.97
C PHE A 524 -27.58 10.01 0.82
N THR A 525 -27.73 11.29 1.16
CA THR A 525 -28.97 12.04 0.85
C THR A 525 -29.08 12.23 -0.66
N LYS A 526 -30.29 12.23 -1.17
CA LYS A 526 -30.53 12.56 -2.58
C LYS A 526 -30.37 14.06 -2.80
N LEU A 527 -29.73 14.44 -3.92
CA LEU A 527 -29.63 15.84 -4.31
C LEU A 527 -31.02 16.45 -4.43
N GLY A 528 -31.23 17.62 -3.80
CA GLY A 528 -32.51 18.31 -3.79
C GLY A 528 -33.55 17.78 -2.80
N SER A 529 -33.26 16.70 -2.04
CA SER A 529 -34.14 16.25 -0.94
C SER A 529 -34.16 17.25 0.22
N GLU A 530 -35.15 17.15 1.10
CA GLU A 530 -35.28 18.03 2.27
C GLU A 530 -34.08 17.89 3.22
N GLU A 531 -33.52 16.67 3.37
CA GLU A 531 -32.31 16.43 4.15
C GLU A 531 -31.09 17.13 3.53
N SER A 532 -30.95 17.04 2.20
CA SER A 532 -29.87 17.72 1.47
C SER A 532 -29.98 19.24 1.57
N LYS A 533 -31.20 19.81 1.50
CA LYS A 533 -31.44 21.24 1.69
C LYS A 533 -31.08 21.70 3.12
N LYS A 534 -31.22 20.81 4.13
CA LYS A 534 -30.77 21.06 5.51
C LYS A 534 -29.25 20.87 5.68
N GLY A 535 -28.50 20.68 4.61
CA GLY A 535 -27.05 20.47 4.64
C GLY A 535 -26.61 19.08 5.11
N GLN A 536 -27.52 18.11 5.15
CA GLN A 536 -27.16 16.74 5.50
C GLN A 536 -26.61 16.02 4.27
N VAL A 537 -25.45 15.40 4.46
CA VAL A 537 -24.82 14.53 3.45
C VAL A 537 -25.29 13.09 3.59
N TRP A 538 -25.63 12.71 4.82
CA TRP A 538 -26.01 11.35 5.20
C TRP A 538 -27.40 11.29 5.82
N THR A 539 -28.07 10.16 5.60
CA THR A 539 -29.12 9.64 6.47
C THR A 539 -28.60 8.39 7.19
N ARG A 540 -29.12 8.08 8.37
CA ARG A 540 -28.74 6.85 9.08
C ARG A 540 -29.94 6.20 9.75
N ARG A 541 -29.92 4.86 9.79
CA ARG A 541 -30.90 4.02 10.52
C ARG A 541 -30.17 3.06 11.43
N HIS A 542 -30.59 2.96 12.67
CA HIS A 542 -30.08 1.96 13.61
C HIS A 542 -30.44 0.55 13.12
N ILE A 543 -29.48 -0.39 13.15
CA ILE A 543 -29.66 -1.77 12.68
C ILE A 543 -29.30 -2.82 13.71
N GLY A 544 -28.79 -2.43 14.88
CA GLY A 544 -28.47 -3.33 15.98
C GLY A 544 -27.31 -2.86 16.83
N SER A 545 -26.89 -3.68 17.75
CA SER A 545 -25.70 -3.46 18.59
C SER A 545 -24.50 -4.19 17.99
N PHE A 546 -23.36 -3.52 17.94
CA PHE A 546 -22.06 -4.12 17.60
C PHE A 546 -21.33 -4.59 18.86
N TRP A 547 -21.39 -3.78 19.93
CA TRP A 547 -20.88 -4.09 21.25
C TRP A 547 -21.87 -3.57 22.30
N GLY A 548 -22.29 -4.45 23.22
CA GLY A 548 -23.26 -4.11 24.25
C GLY A 548 -22.74 -3.07 25.23
N THR A 549 -23.62 -2.51 26.04
CA THR A 549 -23.27 -1.62 27.13
C THR A 549 -22.36 -2.33 28.13
N THR A 550 -21.18 -1.79 28.37
CA THR A 550 -20.13 -2.43 29.18
C THR A 550 -19.42 -1.37 30.02
N SER A 551 -19.06 -1.73 31.24
CA SER A 551 -18.17 -0.94 32.11
C SER A 551 -16.71 -1.23 31.79
N ARG A 552 -15.81 -0.51 32.46
CA ARG A 552 -14.36 -0.74 32.39
C ARG A 552 -13.99 -2.19 32.74
N ASP A 553 -14.53 -2.71 33.83
CA ASP A 553 -14.19 -4.05 34.33
C ASP A 553 -14.68 -5.14 33.39
N GLY A 554 -15.89 -5.01 32.85
CA GLY A 554 -16.39 -5.93 31.83
C GLY A 554 -15.58 -5.91 30.52
N LEU A 555 -14.92 -4.79 30.17
CA LEU A 555 -13.96 -4.76 29.04
C LEU A 555 -12.67 -5.50 29.38
N VAL A 556 -12.16 -5.39 30.61
CA VAL A 556 -10.97 -6.13 31.06
C VAL A 556 -11.24 -7.63 30.99
N GLU A 557 -12.36 -8.09 31.56
CA GLU A 557 -12.77 -9.49 31.49
C GLU A 557 -12.87 -10.02 30.05
N ALA A 558 -13.48 -9.23 29.15
CA ALA A 558 -13.61 -9.60 27.73
C ALA A 558 -12.25 -9.70 27.01
N ILE A 559 -11.28 -8.88 27.39
CA ILE A 559 -9.90 -8.92 26.85
C ILE A 559 -9.17 -10.15 27.36
N ASP A 560 -9.26 -10.46 28.65
CA ASP A 560 -8.60 -11.61 29.28
C ASP A 560 -9.13 -12.93 28.72
N PHE A 561 -10.44 -13.03 28.52
CA PHE A 561 -11.07 -14.20 27.87
C PHE A 561 -10.63 -14.40 26.42
N SER A 562 -10.25 -13.34 25.72
CA SER A 562 -9.85 -13.36 24.30
C SER A 562 -8.33 -13.49 24.08
N SER A 563 -7.51 -13.42 25.14
CA SER A 563 -6.03 -13.47 25.09
C SER A 563 -5.50 -14.87 25.16
#